data_b62a175309a5763585327a85e377cbff
#
_entry.id   b62a175309a5763585327a85e377cbff
#
_cell.length_a   1.000
_cell.length_b   1.000
_cell.length_c   1.000
_cell.angle_alpha   90.00
_cell.angle_beta   90.00
_cell.angle_gamma   90.00
#
_symmetry.space_group_name_H-M   'P 1'
#
loop_
_entity.id
_entity.type
_entity.pdbx_description
1 polymer ?
#
loop_
_entity_poly.entity_id
_entity_poly.type
_entity_poly.pdbx_seq_one_letter_code
_entity_poly.pdbx_strand_id
1 'polypeptide(L)'
;MRFVVLINREGGSFKTTDLDDFSSRLEEIMQAAGHELEICIVEGREIDKKLKSLTQRADCDALVVGGGDGTVSAAAGAMMNSDKLLGILPGGTMNLFARSLGLPLDIEEAAEVFARGFARKVDIATANGRPFVHQFSLGMHPKLVKLRDEAAFQSRFGKLRASTVAAIRTLFDPPSLTAKLTLQADELHLRTPSLGISNNLFGEGHLPFADRPDGGTLGVYIARVRERRDLFRFAADMLLGRWQSAPEIDVRETRQARLEIAPVSRALECTIDGELIDLETVTEFEIHPGALTVLVAPPSEDHSAA
;
A
#
# COMPACT_ATOMS: atom_id res chain seq x y z
N MET A 1 -14.21 -13.06 -20.80
CA MET A 1 -12.81 -12.89 -20.37
C MET A 1 -12.41 -14.10 -19.56
N ARG A 2 -11.12 -14.40 -19.56
CA ARG A 2 -10.55 -15.48 -18.74
C ARG A 2 -9.84 -14.91 -17.53
N PHE A 3 -10.38 -15.21 -16.36
CA PHE A 3 -9.89 -14.78 -15.07
C PHE A 3 -9.06 -15.87 -14.39
N VAL A 4 -7.98 -15.47 -13.76
CA VAL A 4 -7.25 -16.31 -12.81
C VAL A 4 -7.28 -15.64 -11.45
N VAL A 5 -7.78 -16.33 -10.43
CA VAL A 5 -7.85 -15.82 -9.05
C VAL A 5 -6.76 -16.49 -8.22
N LEU A 6 -5.87 -15.71 -7.66
CA LEU A 6 -4.80 -16.17 -6.77
C LEU A 6 -5.11 -15.76 -5.34
N ILE A 7 -5.42 -16.70 -4.46
CA ILE A 7 -5.76 -16.45 -3.06
C ILE A 7 -4.62 -16.87 -2.15
N ASN A 8 -4.15 -15.92 -1.34
CA ASN A 8 -3.27 -16.19 -0.21
C ASN A 8 -4.12 -16.68 0.99
N ARG A 9 -4.15 -17.97 1.24
CA ARG A 9 -4.91 -18.56 2.36
C ARG A 9 -4.45 -18.09 3.75
N GLU A 10 -3.25 -17.52 3.86
CA GLU A 10 -2.72 -16.94 5.09
C GLU A 10 -3.01 -15.43 5.22
N GLY A 11 -3.63 -14.81 4.21
CA GLY A 11 -3.91 -13.39 4.15
C GLY A 11 -5.17 -13.01 4.92
N GLY A 12 -5.01 -12.36 6.09
CA GLY A 12 -6.10 -11.70 6.83
C GLY A 12 -7.39 -12.52 6.99
N SER A 13 -8.50 -12.07 6.38
CA SER A 13 -9.81 -12.71 6.44
C SER A 13 -9.83 -14.11 5.80
N PHE A 14 -9.00 -14.37 4.80
CA PHE A 14 -8.94 -15.70 4.14
C PHE A 14 -8.49 -16.83 5.07
N LYS A 15 -7.85 -16.54 6.19
CA LYS A 15 -7.53 -17.54 7.23
C LYS A 15 -8.76 -18.16 7.89
N THR A 16 -9.87 -17.44 7.92
CA THR A 16 -11.10 -17.83 8.61
C THR A 16 -12.27 -18.04 7.67
N THR A 17 -12.12 -17.69 6.39
CA THR A 17 -13.12 -17.93 5.34
C THR A 17 -13.10 -19.39 4.95
N ASP A 18 -14.29 -19.99 4.75
CA ASP A 18 -14.42 -21.26 4.06
C ASP A 18 -14.11 -21.03 2.57
N LEU A 19 -12.89 -21.42 2.15
CA LEU A 19 -12.39 -21.16 0.81
C LEU A 19 -13.08 -22.02 -0.25
N ASP A 20 -13.61 -23.19 0.13
CA ASP A 20 -14.33 -24.07 -0.82
C ASP A 20 -15.71 -23.47 -1.13
N ASP A 21 -16.43 -23.00 -0.10
CA ASP A 21 -17.71 -22.31 -0.26
C ASP A 21 -17.55 -20.97 -1.00
N PHE A 22 -16.53 -20.17 -0.64
CA PHE A 22 -16.21 -18.91 -1.33
C PHE A 22 -15.88 -19.14 -2.81
N SER A 23 -15.06 -20.17 -3.10
CA SER A 23 -14.68 -20.51 -4.48
C SER A 23 -15.91 -20.88 -5.31
N SER A 24 -16.80 -21.70 -4.76
CA SER A 24 -18.03 -22.10 -5.44
C SER A 24 -18.92 -20.89 -5.76
N ARG A 25 -19.10 -19.98 -4.83
CA ARG A 25 -19.86 -18.73 -5.06
C ARG A 25 -19.20 -17.82 -6.08
N LEU A 26 -17.87 -17.70 -6.03
CA LEU A 26 -17.12 -16.90 -7.01
C LEU A 26 -17.29 -17.49 -8.43
N GLU A 27 -17.24 -18.81 -8.57
CA GLU A 27 -17.49 -19.50 -9.86
C GLU A 27 -18.90 -19.20 -10.38
N GLU A 28 -19.93 -19.26 -9.54
CA GLU A 28 -21.30 -18.94 -9.91
C GLU A 28 -21.45 -17.49 -10.40
N ILE A 29 -20.87 -16.52 -9.66
CA ILE A 29 -20.89 -15.08 -10.01
C ILE A 29 -20.23 -14.86 -11.38
N MET A 30 -19.03 -15.41 -11.59
CA MET A 30 -18.26 -15.20 -12.80
C MET A 30 -18.86 -15.91 -14.01
N GLN A 31 -19.40 -17.11 -13.82
CA GLN A 31 -20.11 -17.85 -14.88
C GLN A 31 -21.40 -17.13 -15.29
N ALA A 32 -22.19 -16.61 -14.35
CA ALA A 32 -23.38 -15.83 -14.63
C ALA A 32 -23.06 -14.55 -15.43
N ALA A 33 -21.87 -13.98 -15.29
CA ALA A 33 -21.37 -12.86 -16.07
C ALA A 33 -20.71 -13.27 -17.41
N GLY A 34 -20.66 -14.55 -17.73
CA GLY A 34 -20.09 -15.08 -18.99
C GLY A 34 -18.55 -15.08 -19.01
N HIS A 35 -17.93 -15.23 -17.86
CA HIS A 35 -16.46 -15.29 -17.70
C HIS A 35 -16.00 -16.72 -17.40
N GLU A 36 -14.78 -17.05 -17.86
CA GLU A 36 -14.07 -18.25 -17.44
C GLU A 36 -13.24 -17.95 -16.20
N LEU A 37 -13.18 -18.89 -15.26
CA LEU A 37 -12.48 -18.72 -13.99
C LEU A 37 -11.55 -19.91 -13.69
N GLU A 38 -10.35 -19.60 -13.25
CA GLU A 38 -9.41 -20.55 -12.63
C GLU A 38 -9.03 -20.03 -11.25
N ILE A 39 -9.16 -20.84 -10.19
CA ILE A 39 -8.83 -20.45 -8.82
C ILE A 39 -7.56 -21.18 -8.38
N CYS A 40 -6.60 -20.42 -7.85
CA CYS A 40 -5.34 -20.89 -7.29
C CYS A 40 -5.24 -20.47 -5.83
N ILE A 41 -5.34 -21.38 -4.88
CA ILE A 41 -5.17 -21.11 -3.46
C ILE A 41 -3.76 -21.55 -3.05
N VAL A 42 -2.98 -20.64 -2.48
CA VAL A 42 -1.57 -20.87 -2.11
C VAL A 42 -1.23 -20.34 -0.72
N GLU A 43 -0.10 -20.79 -0.17
CA GLU A 43 0.48 -20.21 1.05
C GLU A 43 1.26 -18.92 0.71
N GLY A 44 1.43 -18.03 1.70
CA GLY A 44 2.07 -16.73 1.50
C GLY A 44 3.46 -16.81 0.84
N ARG A 45 4.26 -17.81 1.21
CA ARG A 45 5.61 -18.07 0.64
C ARG A 45 5.63 -18.45 -0.84
N GLU A 46 4.50 -18.83 -1.41
CA GLU A 46 4.38 -19.25 -2.81
C GLU A 46 3.87 -18.13 -3.73
N ILE A 47 3.39 -17.01 -3.15
CA ILE A 47 2.77 -15.91 -3.87
C ILE A 47 3.67 -15.38 -4.98
N ASP A 48 4.90 -14.99 -4.68
CA ASP A 48 5.81 -14.37 -5.66
C ASP A 48 6.11 -15.30 -6.84
N LYS A 49 6.36 -16.59 -6.55
CA LYS A 49 6.60 -17.60 -7.57
C LYS A 49 5.36 -17.77 -8.45
N LYS A 50 4.17 -17.81 -7.85
CA LYS A 50 2.92 -18.03 -8.58
C LYS A 50 2.56 -16.78 -9.40
N LEU A 51 2.69 -15.58 -8.85
CA LEU A 51 2.51 -14.32 -9.57
C LEU A 51 3.39 -14.27 -10.82
N LYS A 52 4.68 -14.54 -10.68
CA LYS A 52 5.62 -14.55 -11.82
C LYS A 52 5.19 -15.52 -12.92
N SER A 53 4.63 -16.68 -12.58
CA SER A 53 4.14 -17.63 -13.60
C SER A 53 2.82 -17.19 -14.23
N LEU A 54 1.89 -16.61 -13.44
CA LEU A 54 0.58 -16.20 -13.91
C LEU A 54 0.63 -14.94 -14.79
N THR A 55 1.49 -13.99 -14.47
CA THR A 55 1.66 -12.78 -15.29
C THR A 55 2.19 -13.07 -16.69
N GLN A 56 2.91 -14.19 -16.88
CA GLN A 56 3.44 -14.60 -18.18
C GLN A 56 2.45 -15.44 -19.03
N ARG A 57 1.30 -15.84 -18.48
CA ARG A 57 0.32 -16.66 -19.20
C ARG A 57 -0.37 -15.84 -20.30
N ALA A 58 -0.34 -16.31 -21.54
CA ALA A 58 -1.03 -15.66 -22.65
C ALA A 58 -2.56 -15.87 -22.60
N ASP A 59 -3.01 -16.91 -21.89
CA ASP A 59 -4.41 -17.31 -21.77
C ASP A 59 -5.10 -16.73 -20.50
N CYS A 60 -4.64 -15.60 -20.01
CA CYS A 60 -5.19 -14.91 -18.84
C CYS A 60 -5.39 -13.43 -19.19
N ASP A 61 -6.65 -12.97 -19.19
CA ASP A 61 -7.00 -11.55 -19.44
C ASP A 61 -6.93 -10.72 -18.14
N ALA A 62 -7.31 -11.33 -17.02
CA ALA A 62 -7.36 -10.68 -15.72
C ALA A 62 -6.82 -11.59 -14.61
N LEU A 63 -5.93 -11.04 -13.80
CA LEU A 63 -5.42 -11.66 -12.58
C LEU A 63 -6.06 -10.99 -11.37
N VAL A 64 -6.87 -11.74 -10.63
CA VAL A 64 -7.46 -11.28 -9.36
C VAL A 64 -6.62 -11.82 -8.20
N VAL A 65 -6.26 -10.97 -7.25
CA VAL A 65 -5.48 -11.40 -6.09
C VAL A 65 -6.25 -11.21 -4.79
N GLY A 66 -6.34 -12.27 -4.01
CA GLY A 66 -6.94 -12.29 -2.69
C GLY A 66 -5.87 -12.34 -1.60
N GLY A 67 -5.86 -11.34 -0.71
CA GLY A 67 -4.89 -11.29 0.39
C GLY A 67 -4.85 -9.95 1.10
N GLY A 68 -3.85 -9.77 1.95
CA GLY A 68 -3.55 -8.49 2.61
C GLY A 68 -2.74 -7.55 1.73
N ASP A 69 -2.44 -6.35 2.26
CA ASP A 69 -1.74 -5.27 1.54
C ASP A 69 -0.41 -5.74 0.90
N GLY A 70 0.37 -6.61 1.55
CA GLY A 70 1.61 -7.16 0.98
C GLY A 70 1.38 -8.04 -0.25
N THR A 71 0.32 -8.89 -0.26
CA THR A 71 -0.05 -9.69 -1.43
C THR A 71 -0.48 -8.81 -2.60
N VAL A 72 -1.26 -7.76 -2.30
CA VAL A 72 -1.75 -6.79 -3.29
C VAL A 72 -0.59 -5.99 -3.88
N SER A 73 0.35 -5.52 -3.05
CA SER A 73 1.55 -4.80 -3.49
C SER A 73 2.45 -5.67 -4.39
N ALA A 74 2.69 -6.94 -4.01
CA ALA A 74 3.45 -7.88 -4.83
C ALA A 74 2.79 -8.10 -6.20
N ALA A 75 1.46 -8.26 -6.23
CA ALA A 75 0.71 -8.43 -7.47
C ALA A 75 0.75 -7.19 -8.37
N ALA A 76 0.54 -6.01 -7.79
CA ALA A 76 0.62 -4.74 -8.51
C ALA A 76 2.01 -4.53 -9.13
N GLY A 77 3.08 -4.83 -8.37
CA GLY A 77 4.45 -4.79 -8.88
C GLY A 77 4.68 -5.77 -10.03
N ALA A 78 4.19 -7.01 -9.92
CA ALA A 78 4.31 -8.02 -10.97
C ALA A 78 3.49 -7.68 -12.24
N MET A 79 2.44 -6.87 -12.09
CA MET A 79 1.53 -6.46 -13.16
C MET A 79 1.86 -5.09 -13.77
N MET A 80 2.86 -4.39 -13.23
CA MET A 80 3.31 -3.10 -13.75
C MET A 80 3.67 -3.20 -15.24
N ASN A 81 3.10 -2.31 -16.06
CA ASN A 81 3.22 -2.30 -17.52
C ASN A 81 2.72 -3.58 -18.22
N SER A 82 1.86 -4.36 -17.55
CA SER A 82 1.17 -5.51 -18.17
C SER A 82 -0.07 -5.05 -18.92
N ASP A 83 -0.42 -5.76 -20.00
CA ASP A 83 -1.69 -5.58 -20.71
C ASP A 83 -2.87 -6.25 -19.99
N LYS A 84 -2.61 -7.00 -18.90
CA LYS A 84 -3.64 -7.69 -18.13
C LYS A 84 -4.29 -6.77 -17.10
N LEU A 85 -5.50 -7.13 -16.69
CA LEU A 85 -6.24 -6.43 -15.64
C LEU A 85 -5.91 -7.00 -14.27
N LEU A 86 -5.68 -6.15 -13.27
CA LEU A 86 -5.54 -6.54 -11.87
C LEU A 86 -6.86 -6.33 -11.12
N GLY A 87 -7.42 -7.41 -10.58
CA GLY A 87 -8.51 -7.36 -9.61
C GLY A 87 -7.98 -7.59 -8.19
N ILE A 88 -8.67 -7.06 -7.17
CA ILE A 88 -8.25 -7.15 -5.77
C ILE A 88 -9.40 -7.62 -4.88
N LEU A 89 -9.23 -8.78 -4.23
CA LEU A 89 -10.08 -9.24 -3.13
C LEU A 89 -9.41 -8.84 -1.81
N PRO A 90 -9.94 -7.81 -1.10
CA PRO A 90 -9.27 -7.19 0.04
C PRO A 90 -9.40 -8.05 1.30
N GLY A 91 -8.41 -8.92 1.56
CA GLY A 91 -8.38 -9.79 2.75
C GLY A 91 -7.61 -9.23 3.94
N GLY A 92 -6.97 -8.07 3.81
CA GLY A 92 -6.12 -7.47 4.86
C GLY A 92 -6.91 -6.68 5.90
N THR A 93 -6.19 -6.15 6.89
CA THR A 93 -6.78 -5.28 7.92
C THR A 93 -6.91 -3.83 7.43
N MET A 94 -5.92 -3.33 6.70
CA MET A 94 -5.89 -1.92 6.26
C MET A 94 -6.45 -1.76 4.86
N ASN A 95 -6.09 -2.65 3.93
CA ASN A 95 -6.55 -2.67 2.53
C ASN A 95 -6.39 -1.29 1.85
N LEU A 96 -5.23 -0.64 2.03
CA LEU A 96 -5.04 0.77 1.67
C LEU A 96 -5.17 1.00 0.16
N PHE A 97 -4.60 0.12 -0.65
CA PHE A 97 -4.72 0.25 -2.10
C PHE A 97 -6.15 -0.04 -2.60
N ALA A 98 -6.84 -1.04 -2.03
CA ALA A 98 -8.26 -1.28 -2.36
C ALA A 98 -9.14 -0.06 -2.02
N ARG A 99 -8.85 0.63 -0.90
CA ARG A 99 -9.52 1.89 -0.53
C ARG A 99 -9.25 3.01 -1.53
N SER A 100 -7.99 3.17 -1.99
CA SER A 100 -7.64 4.15 -3.02
C SER A 100 -8.39 3.91 -4.34
N LEU A 101 -8.74 2.65 -4.62
CA LEU A 101 -9.51 2.26 -5.80
C LEU A 101 -11.04 2.39 -5.60
N GLY A 102 -11.50 2.68 -4.37
CA GLY A 102 -12.92 2.71 -4.04
C GLY A 102 -13.59 1.33 -4.07
N LEU A 103 -12.82 0.25 -3.86
CA LEU A 103 -13.35 -1.10 -3.86
C LEU A 103 -14.09 -1.41 -2.54
N PRO A 104 -15.17 -2.22 -2.58
CA PRO A 104 -15.75 -2.81 -1.38
C PRO A 104 -14.69 -3.56 -0.58
N LEU A 105 -14.78 -3.50 0.77
CA LEU A 105 -13.85 -4.19 1.66
C LEU A 105 -14.33 -5.59 2.05
N ASP A 106 -15.60 -5.88 1.77
CA ASP A 106 -16.14 -7.22 1.82
C ASP A 106 -15.70 -8.01 0.58
N ILE A 107 -15.22 -9.24 0.77
CA ILE A 107 -14.66 -10.05 -0.33
C ILE A 107 -15.71 -10.53 -1.32
N GLU A 108 -16.96 -10.72 -0.88
CA GLU A 108 -18.08 -11.14 -1.74
C GLU A 108 -18.56 -9.96 -2.59
N GLU A 109 -18.74 -8.78 -1.99
CA GLU A 109 -19.06 -7.55 -2.72
C GLU A 109 -17.94 -7.18 -3.72
N ALA A 110 -16.67 -7.36 -3.34
CA ALA A 110 -15.55 -7.14 -4.24
C ALA A 110 -15.56 -8.13 -5.42
N ALA A 111 -15.97 -9.40 -5.21
CA ALA A 111 -16.11 -10.38 -6.27
C ALA A 111 -17.14 -9.97 -7.32
N GLU A 112 -18.26 -9.37 -6.91
CA GLU A 112 -19.27 -8.85 -7.84
C GLU A 112 -18.73 -7.70 -8.71
N VAL A 113 -17.81 -6.89 -8.17
CA VAL A 113 -17.15 -5.83 -8.95
C VAL A 113 -16.41 -6.44 -10.15
N PHE A 114 -15.73 -7.56 -10.00
CA PHE A 114 -14.96 -8.17 -11.10
C PHE A 114 -15.86 -8.74 -12.20
N ALA A 115 -17.04 -9.22 -11.85
CA ALA A 115 -18.00 -9.71 -12.80
C ALA A 115 -18.61 -8.61 -13.70
N ARG A 116 -18.68 -7.37 -13.19
CA ARG A 116 -19.35 -6.23 -13.84
C ARG A 116 -18.49 -4.98 -13.95
N GLY A 117 -17.28 -5.01 -13.40
CA GLY A 117 -16.37 -3.88 -13.34
C GLY A 117 -15.81 -3.47 -14.69
N PHE A 118 -15.15 -2.34 -14.68
CA PHE A 118 -14.45 -1.81 -15.85
C PHE A 118 -12.97 -1.58 -15.55
N ALA A 119 -12.19 -1.55 -16.61
CA ALA A 119 -10.75 -1.30 -16.52
C ALA A 119 -10.48 0.18 -16.30
N ARG A 120 -9.65 0.52 -15.30
CA ARG A 120 -9.14 1.86 -15.03
C ARG A 120 -7.62 1.82 -14.97
N LYS A 121 -6.97 2.75 -15.65
CA LYS A 121 -5.53 2.96 -15.51
C LYS A 121 -5.24 3.77 -14.26
N VAL A 122 -4.28 3.29 -13.46
CA VAL A 122 -3.82 3.95 -12.25
C VAL A 122 -2.29 3.96 -12.21
N ASP A 123 -1.75 4.79 -11.34
CA ASP A 123 -0.31 4.97 -11.23
C ASP A 123 0.30 3.91 -10.31
N ILE A 124 1.58 3.67 -10.53
CA ILE A 124 2.44 2.89 -9.64
C ILE A 124 3.75 3.63 -9.46
N ALA A 125 4.29 3.67 -8.25
CA ALA A 125 5.57 4.30 -7.97
C ALA A 125 6.68 3.25 -7.82
N THR A 126 7.93 3.70 -7.98
CA THR A 126 9.12 2.86 -7.75
C THR A 126 10.11 3.54 -6.83
N ALA A 127 10.83 2.72 -6.04
CA ALA A 127 12.01 3.11 -5.27
C ALA A 127 13.19 2.23 -5.73
N ASN A 128 14.19 2.82 -6.37
CA ASN A 128 15.29 2.11 -7.06
C ASN A 128 14.76 0.98 -7.97
N GLY A 129 13.66 1.25 -8.71
CA GLY A 129 13.01 0.27 -9.59
C GLY A 129 12.13 -0.75 -8.88
N ARG A 130 12.09 -0.82 -7.53
CA ARG A 130 11.16 -1.65 -6.77
C ARG A 130 9.79 -0.99 -6.73
N PRO A 131 8.73 -1.60 -7.28
CA PRO A 131 7.39 -1.03 -7.31
C PRO A 131 6.75 -0.94 -5.93
N PHE A 132 5.89 0.07 -5.73
CA PHE A 132 5.00 0.18 -4.59
C PHE A 132 3.71 0.92 -4.97
N VAL A 133 2.61 0.58 -4.30
CA VAL A 133 1.27 1.13 -4.56
C VAL A 133 0.75 2.01 -3.44
N HIS A 134 1.42 2.03 -2.29
CA HIS A 134 1.02 2.85 -1.17
C HIS A 134 2.13 3.82 -0.79
N GLN A 135 3.18 3.36 -0.07
CA GLN A 135 4.25 4.27 0.36
C GLN A 135 5.59 3.60 0.65
N PHE A 136 6.64 4.37 0.41
CA PHE A 136 7.95 4.24 1.06
C PHE A 136 7.97 5.08 2.33
N SER A 137 8.60 4.59 3.41
CA SER A 137 8.81 5.43 4.59
C SER A 137 10.11 5.15 5.31
N LEU A 138 10.61 6.18 5.99
CA LEU A 138 11.87 6.18 6.72
C LEU A 138 11.68 6.83 8.10
N GLY A 139 12.37 6.32 9.12
CA GLY A 139 12.37 6.89 10.47
C GLY A 139 11.35 6.29 11.41
N MET A 140 10.35 7.05 11.84
CA MET A 140 9.38 6.60 12.86
C MET A 140 8.54 5.39 12.40
N HIS A 141 8.08 5.38 11.16
CA HIS A 141 7.19 4.32 10.68
C HIS A 141 7.89 2.94 10.61
N PRO A 142 9.09 2.77 10.01
CA PRO A 142 9.85 1.51 10.10
C PRO A 142 10.08 1.04 11.54
N LYS A 143 10.37 1.96 12.46
CA LYS A 143 10.54 1.66 13.88
C LYS A 143 9.25 1.09 14.49
N LEU A 144 8.09 1.64 14.13
CA LEU A 144 6.77 1.14 14.57
C LEU A 144 6.47 -0.24 13.98
N VAL A 145 6.74 -0.46 12.69
CA VAL A 145 6.55 -1.76 12.02
C VAL A 145 7.41 -2.82 12.69
N LYS A 146 8.70 -2.55 12.90
CA LYS A 146 9.62 -3.46 13.59
C LYS A 146 9.13 -3.86 14.98
N LEU A 147 8.73 -2.88 15.78
CA LEU A 147 8.22 -3.13 17.13
C LEU A 147 6.90 -3.92 17.13
N ARG A 148 6.04 -3.71 16.13
CA ARG A 148 4.82 -4.51 15.93
C ARG A 148 5.16 -5.96 15.61
N ASP A 149 6.13 -6.19 14.73
CA ASP A 149 6.50 -7.52 14.28
C ASP A 149 7.21 -8.30 15.41
N GLU A 150 8.09 -7.67 16.19
CA GLU A 150 8.70 -8.24 17.40
C GLU A 150 7.61 -8.61 18.45
N ALA A 151 6.57 -7.77 18.60
CA ALA A 151 5.45 -8.04 19.50
C ALA A 151 4.52 -9.15 19.00
N ALA A 152 4.50 -9.43 17.68
CA ALA A 152 3.67 -10.47 17.11
C ALA A 152 4.07 -11.90 17.55
N PHE A 153 5.27 -12.09 18.03
CA PHE A 153 5.74 -13.35 18.65
C PHE A 153 5.15 -13.61 20.04
N GLN A 154 4.48 -12.62 20.67
CA GLN A 154 3.86 -12.75 21.99
C GLN A 154 2.34 -12.90 21.87
N SER A 155 1.65 -13.42 22.89
CA SER A 155 0.21 -13.71 22.88
C SER A 155 -0.68 -12.52 22.45
N ARG A 156 -1.93 -12.81 22.00
CA ARG A 156 -2.89 -11.78 21.51
C ARG A 156 -3.07 -10.56 22.43
N PHE A 157 -3.08 -10.74 23.75
CA PHE A 157 -3.15 -9.65 24.75
C PHE A 157 -1.79 -8.90 24.89
N GLY A 158 -0.67 -9.61 24.71
CA GLY A 158 0.66 -9.01 24.69
C GLY A 158 0.87 -8.08 23.48
N LYS A 159 0.28 -8.41 22.32
CA LYS A 159 0.40 -7.62 21.08
C LYS A 159 -0.13 -6.19 21.22
N LEU A 160 -1.33 -6.02 21.78
CA LEU A 160 -1.94 -4.69 21.95
C LEU A 160 -1.14 -3.81 22.92
N ARG A 161 -0.75 -4.38 24.08
CA ARG A 161 0.08 -3.65 25.05
C ARG A 161 1.47 -3.32 24.49
N ALA A 162 2.11 -4.27 23.79
CA ALA A 162 3.43 -4.07 23.21
C ALA A 162 3.41 -3.02 22.09
N SER A 163 2.41 -3.04 21.21
CA SER A 163 2.23 -2.02 20.16
C SER A 163 2.00 -0.63 20.75
N THR A 164 1.19 -0.51 21.80
CA THR A 164 0.95 0.76 22.49
C THR A 164 2.22 1.28 23.18
N VAL A 165 2.94 0.42 23.88
CA VAL A 165 4.22 0.79 24.54
C VAL A 165 5.28 1.16 23.50
N ALA A 166 5.31 0.46 22.37
CA ALA A 166 6.23 0.75 21.27
C ALA A 166 5.92 2.10 20.60
N ALA A 167 4.65 2.39 20.35
CA ALA A 167 4.22 3.69 19.84
C ALA A 167 4.59 4.81 20.82
N ILE A 168 4.31 4.64 22.10
CA ILE A 168 4.67 5.59 23.15
C ILE A 168 6.20 5.80 23.20
N ARG A 169 7.00 4.73 23.22
CA ARG A 169 8.47 4.85 23.21
C ARG A 169 9.00 5.59 21.99
N THR A 170 8.44 5.33 20.82
CA THR A 170 8.84 6.00 19.57
C THR A 170 8.50 7.49 19.59
N LEU A 171 7.38 7.88 20.22
CA LEU A 171 7.01 9.26 20.44
C LEU A 171 7.96 9.98 21.44
N PHE A 172 8.43 9.25 22.47
CA PHE A 172 9.35 9.83 23.47
C PHE A 172 10.81 9.88 23.02
N ASP A 173 11.22 9.02 22.07
CA ASP A 173 12.58 8.95 21.51
C ASP A 173 12.51 8.79 19.99
N PRO A 174 12.10 9.86 19.27
CA PRO A 174 12.00 9.83 17.83
C PRO A 174 13.39 9.71 17.19
N PRO A 175 13.53 8.92 16.10
CA PRO A 175 14.78 8.89 15.37
C PRO A 175 15.10 10.27 14.80
N SER A 176 16.38 10.59 14.66
CA SER A 176 16.82 11.79 13.95
C SER A 176 17.61 11.39 12.72
N LEU A 177 17.03 11.66 11.56
CA LEU A 177 17.59 11.35 10.25
C LEU A 177 18.15 12.61 9.64
N THR A 178 19.37 12.53 9.13
CA THR A 178 19.96 13.59 8.29
C THR A 178 20.01 13.07 6.86
N ALA A 179 19.34 13.76 5.97
CA ALA A 179 19.19 13.38 4.59
C ALA A 179 19.24 14.61 3.68
N LYS A 180 19.64 14.37 2.44
CA LYS A 180 19.47 15.30 1.33
C LYS A 180 18.35 14.76 0.45
N LEU A 181 17.33 15.56 0.21
CA LEU A 181 16.20 15.23 -0.64
C LEU A 181 16.16 16.20 -1.82
N THR A 182 16.28 15.68 -3.03
CA THR A 182 16.16 16.43 -4.26
C THR A 182 14.80 16.15 -4.89
N LEU A 183 14.00 17.20 -5.12
CA LEU A 183 12.69 17.15 -5.76
C LEU A 183 12.78 17.97 -7.05
N GLN A 184 12.87 17.32 -8.20
CA GLN A 184 13.13 18.00 -9.48
C GLN A 184 14.38 18.91 -9.39
N ALA A 185 14.18 20.24 -9.31
CA ALA A 185 15.26 21.23 -9.24
C ALA A 185 15.56 21.70 -7.79
N ASP A 186 14.68 21.39 -6.83
CA ASP A 186 14.84 21.83 -5.44
C ASP A 186 15.66 20.84 -4.61
N GLU A 187 16.64 21.33 -3.91
CA GLU A 187 17.47 20.54 -3.00
C GLU A 187 17.18 20.93 -1.55
N LEU A 188 16.84 19.95 -0.72
CA LEU A 188 16.48 20.10 0.68
C LEU A 188 17.44 19.34 1.57
N HIS A 189 18.12 20.04 2.48
CA HIS A 189 18.86 19.41 3.57
C HIS A 189 17.93 19.22 4.75
N LEU A 190 17.65 17.98 5.09
CA LEU A 190 16.64 17.60 6.09
C LEU A 190 17.30 17.06 7.35
N ARG A 191 16.74 17.48 8.48
CA ARG A 191 16.87 16.77 9.74
C ARG A 191 15.47 16.50 10.26
N THR A 192 15.01 15.24 10.14
CA THR A 192 13.63 14.87 10.37
C THR A 192 13.52 13.55 11.15
N PRO A 193 12.49 13.36 11.97
CA PRO A 193 12.21 12.08 12.59
C PRO A 193 11.52 11.10 11.63
N SER A 194 10.88 11.59 10.55
CA SER A 194 10.15 10.75 9.60
C SER A 194 10.05 11.40 8.23
N LEU A 195 10.23 10.60 7.19
CA LEU A 195 9.99 10.93 5.80
C LEU A 195 9.11 9.83 5.19
N GLY A 196 8.07 10.24 4.48
CA GLY A 196 7.22 9.36 3.67
C GLY A 196 7.19 9.81 2.21
N ILE A 197 7.17 8.86 1.29
CA ILE A 197 6.95 9.12 -0.14
C ILE A 197 5.85 8.16 -0.60
N SER A 198 4.71 8.68 -1.05
CA SER A 198 3.54 7.90 -1.44
C SER A 198 3.37 7.82 -2.96
N ASN A 199 2.72 6.74 -3.37
CA ASN A 199 2.17 6.60 -4.71
C ASN A 199 0.88 7.43 -4.79
N ASN A 200 0.96 8.59 -5.39
CA ASN A 200 -0.01 9.68 -5.36
C ASN A 200 -0.17 10.34 -3.98
N LEU A 201 -0.72 11.56 -3.98
CA LEU A 201 -0.98 12.32 -2.76
C LEU A 201 -2.10 11.64 -1.95
N PHE A 202 -1.90 11.48 -0.66
CA PHE A 202 -2.95 10.96 0.22
C PHE A 202 -4.12 11.93 0.33
N GLY A 203 -5.31 11.38 0.47
CA GLY A 203 -6.53 12.13 0.77
C GLY A 203 -6.64 12.53 2.23
N GLU A 204 -7.65 13.34 2.55
CA GLU A 204 -8.00 13.67 3.92
C GLU A 204 -8.66 12.46 4.61
N GLY A 205 -8.60 12.42 5.95
CA GLY A 205 -9.26 11.39 6.75
C GLY A 205 -8.34 10.68 7.75
N HIS A 206 -8.88 9.62 8.38
CA HIS A 206 -8.18 8.90 9.45
C HIS A 206 -7.13 7.90 8.94
N LEU A 207 -7.21 7.50 7.69
CA LEU A 207 -6.28 6.56 7.07
C LEU A 207 -5.56 7.24 5.89
N PRO A 208 -4.23 7.09 5.79
CA PRO A 208 -3.46 7.67 4.71
C PRO A 208 -3.57 6.78 3.45
N PHE A 209 -4.47 7.09 2.53
CA PHE A 209 -4.55 6.48 1.21
C PHE A 209 -4.87 7.55 0.16
N ALA A 210 -4.55 7.30 -1.10
CA ALA A 210 -4.75 8.27 -2.16
C ALA A 210 -6.23 8.29 -2.61
N ASP A 211 -6.86 9.45 -2.63
CA ASP A 211 -8.21 9.64 -3.19
C ASP A 211 -8.18 9.61 -4.72
N ARG A 212 -7.02 9.93 -5.31
CA ARG A 212 -6.79 9.93 -6.76
C ARG A 212 -5.61 9.03 -7.10
N PRO A 213 -5.85 7.73 -7.34
CA PRO A 213 -4.80 6.78 -7.68
C PRO A 213 -4.21 6.96 -9.09
N ASP A 214 -4.68 7.97 -9.82
CA ASP A 214 -4.27 8.42 -11.14
C ASP A 214 -3.81 9.90 -11.15
N GLY A 215 -3.33 10.40 -10.01
CA GLY A 215 -2.92 11.80 -9.82
C GLY A 215 -1.64 12.20 -10.56
N GLY A 216 -0.82 11.24 -10.97
CA GLY A 216 0.41 11.45 -11.76
C GLY A 216 1.56 12.05 -10.97
N THR A 217 1.51 12.05 -9.63
CA THR A 217 2.54 12.65 -8.77
C THR A 217 2.83 11.77 -7.55
N LEU A 218 4.07 11.81 -7.05
CA LEU A 218 4.43 11.32 -5.73
C LEU A 218 4.01 12.34 -4.66
N GLY A 219 3.44 11.89 -3.55
CA GLY A 219 3.29 12.68 -2.34
C GLY A 219 4.54 12.57 -1.46
N VAL A 220 5.09 13.68 -1.01
CA VAL A 220 6.27 13.73 -0.12
C VAL A 220 5.87 14.34 1.20
N TYR A 221 6.09 13.61 2.29
CA TYR A 221 5.68 13.99 3.64
C TYR A 221 6.90 14.08 4.55
N ILE A 222 7.24 15.28 4.98
CA ILE A 222 8.43 15.54 5.81
C ILE A 222 7.95 15.98 7.20
N ALA A 223 8.25 15.20 8.23
CA ALA A 223 7.92 15.58 9.59
C ALA A 223 8.82 16.73 10.06
N ARG A 224 8.23 17.84 10.47
CA ARG A 224 8.89 19.05 11.00
C ARG A 224 8.68 19.16 12.50
N VAL A 225 9.14 18.18 13.24
CA VAL A 225 9.02 18.14 14.71
C VAL A 225 10.24 18.81 15.32
N ARG A 226 10.01 19.84 16.13
CA ARG A 226 11.05 20.55 16.89
C ARG A 226 11.07 20.14 18.35
N GLU A 227 9.90 19.90 18.92
CA GLU A 227 9.72 19.57 20.32
C GLU A 227 8.79 18.35 20.49
N ARG A 228 8.89 17.70 21.65
CA ARG A 228 8.05 16.53 21.96
C ARG A 228 6.54 16.83 21.92
N ARG A 229 6.15 18.05 22.31
CA ARG A 229 4.74 18.49 22.25
C ARG A 229 4.17 18.47 20.82
N ASP A 230 5.01 18.73 19.82
CA ASP A 230 4.59 18.71 18.41
C ASP A 230 4.18 17.30 17.99
N LEU A 231 4.90 16.26 18.48
CA LEU A 231 4.51 14.86 18.23
C LEU A 231 3.16 14.50 18.84
N PHE A 232 2.87 14.99 20.06
CA PHE A 232 1.56 14.73 20.68
C PHE A 232 0.44 15.45 19.94
N ARG A 233 0.67 16.69 19.48
CA ARG A 233 -0.29 17.43 18.69
C ARG A 233 -0.53 16.73 17.36
N PHE A 234 0.53 16.36 16.64
CA PHE A 234 0.42 15.59 15.41
C PHE A 234 -0.33 14.27 15.59
N ALA A 235 -0.06 13.53 16.67
CA ALA A 235 -0.80 12.30 16.98
C ALA A 235 -2.30 12.57 17.22
N ALA A 236 -2.65 13.69 17.86
CA ALA A 236 -4.04 14.11 18.05
C ALA A 236 -4.70 14.51 16.73
N ASP A 237 -3.99 15.22 15.85
CA ASP A 237 -4.50 15.61 14.52
C ASP A 237 -4.69 14.37 13.61
N MET A 238 -3.82 13.37 13.71
CA MET A 238 -4.03 12.06 13.04
C MET A 238 -5.31 11.37 13.54
N LEU A 239 -5.52 11.33 14.85
CA LEU A 239 -6.73 10.74 15.44
C LEU A 239 -8.00 11.48 15.04
N LEU A 240 -7.91 12.78 14.75
CA LEU A 240 -9.00 13.62 14.30
C LEU A 240 -9.16 13.64 12.77
N GLY A 241 -8.29 12.93 12.02
CA GLY A 241 -8.30 12.89 10.56
C GLY A 241 -7.87 14.21 9.87
N ARG A 242 -7.17 15.10 10.59
CA ARG A 242 -6.74 16.43 10.12
C ARG A 242 -5.23 16.57 9.97
N TRP A 243 -4.53 15.46 9.86
CA TRP A 243 -3.07 15.40 9.88
C TRP A 243 -2.39 16.13 8.70
N GLN A 244 -3.06 16.25 7.54
CA GLN A 244 -2.47 16.93 6.38
C GLN A 244 -2.34 18.45 6.58
N SER A 245 -3.23 19.05 7.34
CA SER A 245 -3.18 20.48 7.68
C SER A 245 -2.36 20.76 8.95
N ALA A 246 -1.74 19.71 9.55
CA ALA A 246 -0.90 19.87 10.73
C ALA A 246 0.40 20.61 10.36
N PRO A 247 0.78 21.67 11.10
CA PRO A 247 1.99 22.44 10.83
C PRO A 247 3.28 21.63 11.04
N GLU A 248 3.17 20.47 11.65
CA GLU A 248 4.25 19.51 11.89
C GLU A 248 4.61 18.68 10.66
N ILE A 249 3.83 18.77 9.57
CA ILE A 249 4.13 18.08 8.31
C ILE A 249 4.28 19.09 7.18
N ASP A 250 5.37 18.96 6.42
CA ASP A 250 5.56 19.59 5.13
C ASP A 250 5.14 18.60 4.05
N VAL A 251 4.10 18.92 3.30
CA VAL A 251 3.57 18.10 2.21
C VAL A 251 3.97 18.71 0.88
N ARG A 252 4.56 17.91 0.00
CA ARG A 252 4.97 18.32 -1.34
C ARG A 252 4.56 17.30 -2.37
N GLU A 253 4.49 17.73 -3.61
CA GLU A 253 4.24 16.88 -4.76
C GLU A 253 5.40 16.96 -5.74
N THR A 254 5.73 15.82 -6.36
CA THR A 254 6.77 15.74 -7.40
C THR A 254 6.53 14.53 -8.29
N ARG A 255 7.15 14.49 -9.45
CA ARG A 255 7.16 13.26 -10.28
C ARG A 255 8.35 12.38 -10.03
N GLN A 256 9.43 12.96 -9.52
CA GLN A 256 10.67 12.26 -9.22
C GLN A 256 11.27 12.84 -7.95
N ALA A 257 11.87 11.99 -7.14
CA ALA A 257 12.63 12.38 -5.96
C ALA A 257 13.90 11.55 -5.84
N ARG A 258 14.94 12.14 -5.26
CA ARG A 258 16.19 11.46 -4.95
C ARG A 258 16.52 11.72 -3.48
N LEU A 259 16.64 10.64 -2.72
CA LEU A 259 16.99 10.66 -1.31
C LEU A 259 18.42 10.18 -1.14
N GLU A 260 19.26 10.98 -0.51
CA GLU A 260 20.63 10.63 -0.14
C GLU A 260 20.77 10.69 1.38
N ILE A 261 21.16 9.57 1.99
CA ILE A 261 21.38 9.47 3.44
C ILE A 261 22.85 9.59 3.73
N ALA A 262 23.20 10.44 4.71
CA ALA A 262 24.58 10.53 5.16
C ALA A 262 25.07 9.14 5.67
N PRO A 263 26.31 8.75 5.36
CA PRO A 263 26.85 7.49 5.86
C PRO A 263 26.72 7.40 7.37
N VAL A 264 26.10 6.33 7.85
CA VAL A 264 25.94 6.04 9.28
C VAL A 264 26.65 4.73 9.61
N SER A 265 27.10 4.62 10.86
CA SER A 265 27.83 3.42 11.34
C SER A 265 26.94 2.17 11.45
N ARG A 266 25.63 2.29 11.29
CA ARG A 266 24.64 1.21 11.40
C ARG A 266 23.72 1.23 10.17
N ALA A 267 23.42 0.05 9.66
CA ALA A 267 22.40 -0.10 8.61
C ALA A 267 21.07 0.52 9.06
N LEU A 268 20.48 1.32 8.21
CA LEU A 268 19.15 1.89 8.41
C LEU A 268 18.14 1.01 7.69
N GLU A 269 16.96 0.90 8.29
CA GLU A 269 15.83 0.21 7.71
C GLU A 269 14.80 1.24 7.22
N CYS A 270 14.15 0.94 6.11
CA CYS A 270 12.98 1.64 5.59
C CYS A 270 11.82 0.67 5.41
N THR A 271 10.65 1.17 5.06
CA THR A 271 9.54 0.31 4.64
C THR A 271 9.07 0.67 3.25
N ILE A 272 8.70 -0.35 2.48
CA ILE A 272 7.96 -0.23 1.22
C ILE A 272 6.66 -1.02 1.40
N ASP A 273 5.52 -0.34 1.27
CA ASP A 273 4.17 -0.91 1.50
C ASP A 273 4.05 -1.70 2.81
N GLY A 274 4.76 -1.24 3.86
CA GLY A 274 4.77 -1.87 5.19
C GLY A 274 5.75 -3.02 5.37
N GLU A 275 6.53 -3.40 4.35
CA GLU A 275 7.61 -4.38 4.42
C GLU A 275 8.92 -3.72 4.81
N LEU A 276 9.60 -4.23 5.84
CA LEU A 276 10.92 -3.76 6.27
C LEU A 276 12.00 -4.23 5.29
N ILE A 277 12.81 -3.29 4.83
CA ILE A 277 13.97 -3.56 3.98
C ILE A 277 15.17 -2.71 4.42
N ASP A 278 16.36 -3.14 4.05
CA ASP A 278 17.57 -2.35 4.23
C ASP A 278 17.52 -1.10 3.34
N LEU A 279 17.81 0.06 3.93
CA LEU A 279 17.86 1.32 3.21
C LEU A 279 19.18 1.44 2.44
N GLU A 280 19.09 1.74 1.15
CA GLU A 280 20.24 2.11 0.34
C GLU A 280 20.68 3.55 0.63
N THR A 281 21.97 3.86 0.46
CA THR A 281 22.53 5.21 0.69
C THR A 281 21.92 6.25 -0.25
N VAL A 282 21.50 5.82 -1.44
CA VAL A 282 20.81 6.63 -2.43
C VAL A 282 19.56 5.87 -2.88
N THR A 283 18.41 6.51 -2.79
CA THR A 283 17.14 5.96 -3.28
C THR A 283 16.49 6.94 -4.26
N GLU A 284 16.23 6.47 -5.46
CA GLU A 284 15.56 7.23 -6.51
C GLU A 284 14.09 6.79 -6.59
N PHE A 285 13.20 7.78 -6.62
CA PHE A 285 11.75 7.57 -6.67
C PHE A 285 11.20 8.13 -7.97
N GLU A 286 10.30 7.40 -8.58
CA GLU A 286 9.62 7.81 -9.80
C GLU A 286 8.16 7.34 -9.77
N ILE A 287 7.24 8.21 -10.23
CA ILE A 287 5.85 7.84 -10.51
C ILE A 287 5.74 7.41 -11.97
N HIS A 288 5.00 6.34 -12.22
CA HIS A 288 4.70 5.81 -13.55
C HIS A 288 3.20 5.93 -13.82
N PRO A 289 2.76 7.04 -14.44
CA PRO A 289 1.34 7.30 -14.67
C PRO A 289 0.69 6.25 -15.56
N GLY A 290 -0.43 5.69 -15.10
CA GLY A 290 -1.21 4.73 -15.85
C GLY A 290 -0.52 3.39 -16.12
N ALA A 291 0.56 3.08 -15.40
CA ALA A 291 1.34 1.86 -15.62
C ALA A 291 0.70 0.58 -15.06
N LEU A 292 -0.43 0.69 -14.37
CA LEU A 292 -1.21 -0.42 -13.88
C LEU A 292 -2.65 -0.28 -14.33
N THR A 293 -3.25 -1.36 -14.87
CA THR A 293 -4.67 -1.40 -15.22
C THR A 293 -5.41 -2.25 -14.20
N VAL A 294 -6.37 -1.66 -13.50
CA VAL A 294 -7.13 -2.30 -12.43
C VAL A 294 -8.61 -2.44 -12.77
N LEU A 295 -9.27 -3.44 -12.18
CA LEU A 295 -10.72 -3.60 -12.23
C LEU A 295 -11.33 -2.82 -11.05
N VAL A 296 -12.26 -1.91 -11.34
CA VAL A 296 -12.98 -1.09 -10.37
C VAL A 296 -14.48 -1.13 -10.62
N ALA A 297 -15.27 -0.76 -9.62
CA ALA A 297 -16.71 -0.61 -9.78
C ALA A 297 -17.04 0.49 -10.82
N PRO A 298 -18.16 0.36 -11.56
CA PRO A 298 -18.65 1.44 -12.39
C PRO A 298 -18.88 2.70 -11.54
N PRO A 299 -18.67 3.90 -12.12
CA PRO A 299 -19.02 5.14 -11.42
C PRO A 299 -20.49 5.06 -10.99
N SER A 300 -20.78 5.37 -9.73
CA SER A 300 -22.16 5.54 -9.29
C SER A 300 -22.81 6.67 -10.11
N GLU A 301 -24.01 6.45 -10.64
CA GLU A 301 -24.74 7.45 -11.44
C GLU A 301 -25.06 8.75 -10.67
N ASP A 302 -24.78 8.80 -9.35
CA ASP A 302 -25.16 9.90 -8.46
C ASP A 302 -24.22 11.11 -8.41
N HIS A 303 -23.15 11.18 -9.23
CA HIS A 303 -22.20 12.31 -9.22
C HIS A 303 -22.22 13.17 -10.50
N SER A 304 -23.29 13.13 -11.29
CA SER A 304 -23.42 14.00 -12.48
C SER A 304 -24.28 15.28 -12.24
N ALA A 305 -24.50 15.67 -10.99
CA ALA A 305 -25.24 16.89 -10.66
C ALA A 305 -24.64 17.60 -9.42
N ALA A 306 -23.53 18.33 -9.61
CA ALA A 306 -23.16 19.46 -8.74
C ALA A 306 -22.13 20.33 -9.48
#